data_99eed3c7850d3e362b0ad7ef60d5b19b
#
_entry.id   99eed3c7850d3e362b0ad7ef60d5b19b
#
_cell.length_a   1.000
_cell.length_b   1.000
_cell.length_c   1.000
_cell.angle_alpha   90.00
_cell.angle_beta   90.00
_cell.angle_gamma   90.00
#
_symmetry.space_group_name_H-M   'P 1'
#
loop_
_entity.id
_entity.type
_entity.pdbx_description
1 polymer ?
#
loop_
_entity_poly.entity_id
_entity_poly.type
_entity_poly.pdbx_seq_one_letter_code
_entity_poly.pdbx_strand_id
1 'polypeptide(L)'
;MAVSDELIGFVRDALARGLSRPQVEEALKQAGWNREQVNGALGAFAAVEFPIPVPRPRPSLSAREAFMYLLLFTTLYIVAFNLGNLLFQFIDRAFPDPGSSLPETYFRQAIRFSVSSLIVALPVFLYISRLTNRATNLDPNKRASPVRRWLTYLTLFVAACVLIGDFTSLVYSLLGGELPVRFVLKVLTVGVIAGTVFWYYLSDLRRDEKEVKA
;
A
#
# COMPACT_ATOMS: atom_id res chain seq x y z
N MET A 1 -6.03 6.40 14.96
CA MET A 1 -6.12 7.62 15.82
C MET A 1 -4.91 7.66 16.74
N ALA A 2 -4.31 8.83 16.96
CA ALA A 2 -3.24 8.97 17.93
C ALA A 2 -3.82 8.77 19.35
N VAL A 3 -3.17 7.93 20.15
CA VAL A 3 -3.52 7.77 21.56
C VAL A 3 -3.11 9.05 22.26
N SER A 4 -4.02 9.68 23.03
CA SER A 4 -3.72 10.94 23.73
C SER A 4 -2.62 10.72 24.78
N ASP A 5 -1.75 11.71 24.93
CA ASP A 5 -0.68 11.67 25.95
C ASP A 5 -1.25 11.59 27.37
N GLU A 6 -2.44 12.15 27.60
CA GLU A 6 -3.18 12.02 28.85
C GLU A 6 -3.54 10.57 29.19
N LEU A 7 -4.04 9.83 28.17
CA LEU A 7 -4.41 8.44 28.34
C LEU A 7 -3.18 7.55 28.63
N ILE A 8 -2.06 7.83 27.97
CA ILE A 8 -0.78 7.14 28.23
C ILE A 8 -0.27 7.47 29.64
N GLY A 9 -0.39 8.74 30.06
CA GLY A 9 -0.06 9.17 31.43
C GLY A 9 -0.87 8.43 32.48
N PHE A 10 -2.19 8.37 32.30
CA PHE A 10 -3.08 7.64 33.19
C PHE A 10 -2.71 6.13 33.29
N VAL A 11 -2.49 5.47 32.15
CA VAL A 11 -2.12 4.05 32.12
C VAL A 11 -0.77 3.82 32.81
N ARG A 12 0.21 4.70 32.61
CA ARG A 12 1.50 4.66 33.31
C ARG A 12 1.33 4.71 34.81
N ASP A 13 0.55 5.68 35.30
CA ASP A 13 0.37 5.92 36.73
C ASP A 13 -0.46 4.79 37.38
N ALA A 14 -1.45 4.24 36.68
CA ALA A 14 -2.22 3.09 37.12
C ALA A 14 -1.36 1.83 37.26
N LEU A 15 -0.54 1.53 36.26
CA LEU A 15 0.38 0.40 36.26
C LEU A 15 1.49 0.57 37.34
N ALA A 16 1.98 1.79 37.56
CA ALA A 16 2.97 2.09 38.60
C ALA A 16 2.40 1.88 40.03
N ARG A 17 1.09 2.01 40.19
CA ARG A 17 0.38 1.70 41.45
C ARG A 17 0.06 0.21 41.63
N GLY A 18 0.52 -0.65 40.72
CA GLY A 18 0.32 -2.10 40.80
C GLY A 18 -1.04 -2.58 40.31
N LEU A 19 -1.86 -1.72 39.66
CA LEU A 19 -3.12 -2.15 39.06
C LEU A 19 -2.85 -3.07 37.87
N SER A 20 -3.63 -4.16 37.77
CA SER A 20 -3.53 -5.09 36.66
C SER A 20 -4.06 -4.49 35.36
N ARG A 21 -3.52 -4.95 34.21
CA ARG A 21 -3.98 -4.51 32.89
C ARG A 21 -5.47 -4.66 32.66
N PRO A 22 -6.10 -5.81 33.06
CA PRO A 22 -7.57 -5.93 32.94
C PRO A 22 -8.36 -4.91 33.77
N GLN A 23 -7.89 -4.56 34.96
CA GLN A 23 -8.53 -3.54 35.78
C GLN A 23 -8.45 -2.14 35.14
N VAL A 24 -7.31 -1.79 34.58
CA VAL A 24 -7.10 -0.52 33.84
C VAL A 24 -7.96 -0.50 32.57
N GLU A 25 -8.02 -1.61 31.84
CA GLU A 25 -8.85 -1.74 30.63
C GLU A 25 -10.35 -1.53 30.96
N GLU A 26 -10.83 -2.18 32.01
CA GLU A 26 -12.23 -2.07 32.43
C GLU A 26 -12.61 -0.64 32.89
N ALA A 27 -11.75 -0.02 33.69
CA ALA A 27 -11.94 1.38 34.12
C ALA A 27 -12.01 2.35 32.93
N LEU A 28 -11.13 2.17 31.92
CA LEU A 28 -11.12 3.02 30.73
C LEU A 28 -12.35 2.78 29.84
N LYS A 29 -12.83 1.55 29.73
CA LYS A 29 -14.09 1.25 29.02
C LYS A 29 -15.29 1.90 29.70
N GLN A 30 -15.39 1.83 31.02
CA GLN A 30 -16.44 2.49 31.80
C GLN A 30 -16.40 4.02 31.67
N ALA A 31 -15.19 4.60 31.51
CA ALA A 31 -15.02 6.03 31.25
C ALA A 31 -15.35 6.44 29.79
N GLY A 32 -15.76 5.49 28.91
CA GLY A 32 -16.19 5.78 27.55
C GLY A 32 -15.07 5.76 26.49
N TRP A 33 -13.85 5.30 26.85
CA TRP A 33 -12.78 5.15 25.87
C TRP A 33 -13.05 3.94 24.95
N ASN A 34 -12.80 4.13 23.65
CA ASN A 34 -12.97 3.04 22.70
C ASN A 34 -11.85 1.98 22.87
N ARG A 35 -12.17 0.74 22.47
CA ARG A 35 -11.28 -0.41 22.63
C ARG A 35 -9.92 -0.22 21.96
N GLU A 36 -9.88 0.47 20.85
CA GLU A 36 -8.66 0.72 20.07
C GLU A 36 -7.71 1.68 20.79
N GLN A 37 -8.25 2.73 21.41
CA GLN A 37 -7.51 3.70 22.22
C GLN A 37 -6.95 3.04 23.49
N VAL A 38 -7.77 2.24 24.17
CA VAL A 38 -7.38 1.53 25.39
C VAL A 38 -6.25 0.53 25.08
N ASN A 39 -6.39 -0.28 24.02
CA ASN A 39 -5.36 -1.21 23.59
C ASN A 39 -4.07 -0.50 23.16
N GLY A 40 -4.19 0.64 22.50
CA GLY A 40 -3.04 1.47 22.09
C GLY A 40 -2.27 2.03 23.30
N ALA A 41 -2.98 2.50 24.34
CA ALA A 41 -2.37 3.03 25.55
C ALA A 41 -1.72 1.94 26.42
N LEU A 42 -2.40 0.82 26.63
CA LEU A 42 -1.82 -0.35 27.33
C LEU A 42 -0.65 -0.97 26.56
N GLY A 43 -0.75 -0.98 25.23
CA GLY A 43 0.30 -1.44 24.32
C GLY A 43 1.57 -0.59 24.32
N ALA A 44 1.51 0.66 24.84
CA ALA A 44 2.68 1.53 24.99
C ALA A 44 3.67 1.03 26.06
N PHE A 45 3.25 0.10 26.93
CA PHE A 45 4.09 -0.47 27.98
C PHE A 45 4.32 -1.97 27.76
N ALA A 46 5.53 -2.45 28.07
CA ALA A 46 5.88 -3.86 28.00
C ALA A 46 5.19 -4.65 29.12
N ALA A 47 4.83 -5.92 28.84
CA ALA A 47 4.33 -6.84 29.85
C ALA A 47 5.49 -7.59 30.49
N VAL A 48 6.36 -6.87 31.22
CA VAL A 48 7.49 -7.42 31.96
C VAL A 48 7.28 -7.15 33.45
N GLU A 49 7.71 -8.10 34.29
CA GLU A 49 7.72 -7.92 35.74
C GLU A 49 8.87 -7.00 36.13
N PHE A 50 8.56 -5.72 36.25
CA PHE A 50 9.48 -4.69 36.68
C PHE A 50 8.74 -3.69 37.59
N PRO A 51 9.39 -3.12 38.64
CA PRO A 51 8.73 -2.27 39.62
C PRO A 51 8.02 -1.03 39.04
N ILE A 52 8.46 -0.57 37.87
CA ILE A 52 7.86 0.56 37.16
C ILE A 52 7.46 0.15 35.73
N PRO A 53 6.40 0.72 35.14
CA PRO A 53 5.97 0.40 33.80
C PRO A 53 7.06 0.72 32.76
N VAL A 54 7.51 -0.31 32.03
CA VAL A 54 8.57 -0.17 31.02
C VAL A 54 7.96 0.25 29.68
N PRO A 55 8.31 1.43 29.12
CA PRO A 55 7.81 1.85 27.84
C PRO A 55 8.29 0.93 26.70
N ARG A 56 7.40 0.60 25.77
CA ARG A 56 7.80 -0.05 24.52
C ARG A 56 8.42 0.95 23.55
N PRO A 57 9.45 0.55 22.80
CA PRO A 57 9.96 1.39 21.71
C PRO A 57 8.83 1.73 20.74
N ARG A 58 8.59 3.01 20.53
CA ARG A 58 7.66 3.47 19.48
C ARG A 58 8.40 3.44 18.15
N PRO A 59 7.78 2.93 17.06
CA PRO A 59 8.38 3.06 15.75
C PRO A 59 8.53 4.55 15.44
N SER A 60 9.76 5.05 15.46
CA SER A 60 10.05 6.43 15.07
C SER A 60 9.96 6.53 13.55
N LEU A 61 9.23 7.52 13.06
CA LEU A 61 9.22 7.88 11.65
C LEU A 61 10.60 8.40 11.28
N SER A 62 11.44 7.53 10.73
CA SER A 62 12.71 7.96 10.14
C SER A 62 12.42 8.62 8.78
N ALA A 63 12.93 9.85 8.57
CA ALA A 63 12.85 10.52 7.27
C ALA A 63 13.43 9.64 6.14
N ARG A 64 14.45 8.84 6.45
CA ARG A 64 15.03 7.86 5.53
C ARG A 64 14.01 6.78 5.13
N GLU A 65 13.25 6.24 6.08
CA GLU A 65 12.23 5.24 5.79
C GLU A 65 11.10 5.82 4.94
N ALA A 66 10.63 7.02 5.29
CA ALA A 66 9.62 7.72 4.50
C ALA A 66 10.08 7.92 3.05
N PHE A 67 11.31 8.39 2.86
CA PHE A 67 11.92 8.55 1.52
C PHE A 67 11.98 7.23 0.75
N MET A 68 12.41 6.15 1.39
CA MET A 68 12.51 4.83 0.75
C MET A 68 11.15 4.30 0.29
N TYR A 69 10.11 4.45 1.13
CA TYR A 69 8.76 4.05 0.74
C TYR A 69 8.18 4.95 -0.36
N LEU A 70 8.37 6.27 -0.29
CA LEU A 70 7.94 7.17 -1.36
C LEU A 70 8.60 6.81 -2.69
N LEU A 71 9.91 6.54 -2.69
CA LEU A 71 10.63 6.13 -3.89
C LEU A 71 10.14 4.77 -4.42
N LEU A 72 9.86 3.81 -3.53
CA LEU A 72 9.30 2.51 -3.88
C LEU A 72 7.96 2.65 -4.62
N PHE A 73 7.03 3.39 -4.05
CA PHE A 73 5.70 3.55 -4.65
C PHE A 73 5.73 4.41 -5.92
N THR A 74 6.55 5.46 -5.96
CA THR A 74 6.73 6.28 -7.17
C THR A 74 7.26 5.43 -8.32
N THR A 75 8.30 4.62 -8.08
CA THR A 75 8.84 3.73 -9.12
C THR A 75 7.87 2.63 -9.50
N LEU A 76 7.07 2.10 -8.58
CA LEU A 76 5.98 1.16 -8.87
C LEU A 76 4.98 1.77 -9.86
N TYR A 77 4.51 3.00 -9.61
CA TYR A 77 3.56 3.67 -10.51
C TYR A 77 4.16 3.97 -11.88
N ILE A 78 5.42 4.40 -11.93
CA ILE A 78 6.13 4.61 -13.20
C ILE A 78 6.22 3.30 -13.99
N VAL A 79 6.58 2.19 -13.34
CA VAL A 79 6.69 0.87 -13.99
C VAL A 79 5.32 0.39 -14.47
N ALA A 80 4.29 0.42 -13.61
CA ALA A 80 2.95 -0.04 -13.96
C ALA A 80 2.36 0.74 -15.14
N PHE A 81 2.46 2.08 -15.11
CA PHE A 81 1.96 2.95 -16.17
C PHE A 81 2.69 2.74 -17.50
N ASN A 82 4.03 2.72 -17.48
CA ASN A 82 4.81 2.56 -18.72
C ASN A 82 4.71 1.14 -19.29
N LEU A 83 4.56 0.11 -18.44
CA LEU A 83 4.30 -1.26 -18.89
C LEU A 83 2.94 -1.33 -19.60
N GLY A 84 1.89 -0.77 -18.99
CA GLY A 84 0.56 -0.69 -19.60
C GLY A 84 0.59 0.03 -20.95
N ASN A 85 1.25 1.18 -20.98
CA ASN A 85 1.40 1.99 -22.20
C ASN A 85 2.15 1.23 -23.31
N LEU A 86 3.22 0.53 -22.95
CA LEU A 86 3.99 -0.28 -23.90
C LEU A 86 3.13 -1.41 -24.49
N LEU A 87 2.39 -2.12 -23.63
CA LEU A 87 1.47 -3.18 -24.07
C LEU A 87 0.36 -2.63 -24.98
N PHE A 88 -0.17 -1.44 -24.68
CA PHE A 88 -1.15 -0.77 -25.52
C PHE A 88 -0.60 -0.48 -26.91
N GLN A 89 0.66 -0.02 -27.02
CA GLN A 89 1.28 0.22 -28.32
C GLN A 89 1.42 -1.08 -29.13
N PHE A 90 1.75 -2.21 -28.49
CA PHE A 90 1.80 -3.51 -29.16
C PHE A 90 0.42 -3.99 -29.61
N ILE A 91 -0.62 -3.79 -28.78
CA ILE A 91 -1.99 -4.14 -29.14
C ILE A 91 -2.46 -3.30 -30.34
N ASP A 92 -2.21 -1.98 -30.32
CA ASP A 92 -2.60 -1.07 -31.42
C ASP A 92 -1.87 -1.40 -32.71
N ARG A 93 -0.63 -1.89 -32.64
CA ARG A 93 0.13 -2.32 -33.79
C ARG A 93 -0.36 -3.68 -34.34
N ALA A 94 -0.76 -4.60 -33.46
CA ALA A 94 -1.27 -5.90 -33.86
C ALA A 94 -2.71 -5.85 -34.43
N PHE A 95 -3.50 -4.90 -33.95
CA PHE A 95 -4.91 -4.69 -34.32
C PHE A 95 -5.13 -3.22 -34.74
N PRO A 96 -4.65 -2.80 -35.92
CA PRO A 96 -4.79 -1.43 -36.38
C PRO A 96 -6.25 -1.01 -36.50
N ASP A 97 -6.55 0.24 -36.11
CA ASP A 97 -7.85 0.83 -36.33
C ASP A 97 -7.90 1.44 -37.73
N PRO A 98 -8.82 1.02 -38.60
CA PRO A 98 -8.93 1.60 -39.94
C PRO A 98 -9.23 3.10 -39.97
N GLY A 99 -9.79 3.64 -38.86
CA GLY A 99 -10.09 5.06 -38.69
C GLY A 99 -8.99 5.88 -38.01
N SER A 100 -7.95 5.27 -37.46
CA SER A 100 -6.88 5.99 -36.77
C SER A 100 -5.69 6.23 -37.70
N SER A 101 -5.51 7.49 -38.11
CA SER A 101 -4.35 7.96 -38.88
C SER A 101 -3.23 8.53 -37.99
N LEU A 102 -2.93 7.89 -36.86
CA LEU A 102 -1.82 8.37 -36.03
C LEU A 102 -0.49 8.17 -36.75
N PRO A 103 0.35 9.22 -36.83
CA PRO A 103 1.65 9.12 -37.51
C PRO A 103 2.54 8.03 -36.87
N GLU A 104 3.28 7.30 -37.68
CA GLU A 104 4.21 6.27 -37.19
C GLU A 104 5.28 6.84 -36.24
N THR A 105 5.58 8.11 -36.38
CA THR A 105 6.47 8.85 -35.47
C THR A 105 5.94 8.90 -34.01
N TYR A 106 4.60 8.99 -33.84
CA TYR A 106 3.97 8.96 -32.52
C TYR A 106 4.18 7.60 -31.83
N PHE A 107 3.97 6.50 -32.54
CA PHE A 107 4.20 5.14 -32.02
C PHE A 107 5.65 4.94 -31.60
N ARG A 108 6.60 5.36 -32.43
CA ARG A 108 8.02 5.25 -32.12
C ARG A 108 8.41 6.06 -30.88
N GLN A 109 7.88 7.27 -30.74
CA GLN A 109 8.14 8.09 -29.56
C GLN A 109 7.54 7.49 -28.30
N ALA A 110 6.29 7.02 -28.34
CA ALA A 110 5.63 6.38 -27.20
C ALA A 110 6.37 5.13 -26.74
N ILE A 111 6.76 4.25 -27.67
CA ILE A 111 7.56 3.05 -27.36
C ILE A 111 8.92 3.43 -26.76
N ARG A 112 9.65 4.37 -27.37
CA ARG A 112 10.95 4.83 -26.86
C ARG A 112 10.83 5.37 -25.45
N PHE A 113 9.83 6.21 -25.17
CA PHE A 113 9.60 6.76 -23.83
C PHE A 113 9.31 5.67 -22.82
N SER A 114 8.35 4.76 -23.12
CA SER A 114 7.98 3.67 -22.21
C SER A 114 9.14 2.73 -21.93
N VAL A 115 9.90 2.33 -22.97
CA VAL A 115 11.07 1.46 -22.83
C VAL A 115 12.15 2.15 -22.01
N SER A 116 12.48 3.42 -22.31
CA SER A 116 13.47 4.17 -21.55
C SER A 116 13.08 4.30 -20.07
N SER A 117 11.81 4.61 -19.81
CA SER A 117 11.28 4.70 -18.44
C SER A 117 11.38 3.36 -17.69
N LEU A 118 11.05 2.25 -18.35
CA LEU A 118 11.17 0.92 -17.77
C LEU A 118 12.62 0.51 -17.51
N ILE A 119 13.55 0.81 -18.41
CA ILE A 119 14.98 0.52 -18.24
C ILE A 119 15.53 1.22 -16.98
N VAL A 120 15.06 2.42 -16.68
CA VAL A 120 15.50 3.18 -15.50
C VAL A 120 14.72 2.81 -14.25
N ALA A 121 13.38 2.82 -14.33
CA ALA A 121 12.52 2.68 -13.16
C ALA A 121 12.47 1.25 -12.62
N LEU A 122 12.49 0.22 -13.47
CA LEU A 122 12.37 -1.17 -13.04
C LEU A 122 13.55 -1.65 -12.18
N PRO A 123 14.82 -1.40 -12.54
CA PRO A 123 15.95 -1.76 -11.67
C PRO A 123 15.90 -1.02 -10.33
N VAL A 124 15.53 0.26 -10.34
CA VAL A 124 15.39 1.05 -9.10
C VAL A 124 14.29 0.47 -8.23
N PHE A 125 13.12 0.17 -8.79
CA PHE A 125 12.02 -0.48 -8.07
C PHE A 125 12.45 -1.80 -7.44
N LEU A 126 13.09 -2.68 -8.21
CA LEU A 126 13.54 -3.98 -7.72
C LEU A 126 14.60 -3.86 -6.61
N TYR A 127 15.53 -2.92 -6.76
CA TYR A 127 16.56 -2.66 -5.76
C TYR A 127 15.95 -2.17 -4.43
N ILE A 128 15.10 -1.13 -4.50
CA ILE A 128 14.44 -0.56 -3.33
C ILE A 128 13.49 -1.57 -2.67
N SER A 129 12.74 -2.32 -3.47
CA SER A 129 11.85 -3.39 -2.98
C SER A 129 12.64 -4.45 -2.20
N ARG A 130 13.77 -4.92 -2.73
CA ARG A 130 14.65 -5.87 -2.02
C ARG A 130 15.22 -5.28 -0.74
N LEU A 131 15.65 -4.02 -0.77
CA LEU A 131 16.23 -3.34 0.39
C LEU A 131 15.18 -3.17 1.50
N THR A 132 13.98 -2.75 1.14
CA THR A 132 12.86 -2.57 2.07
C THR A 132 12.41 -3.90 2.66
N ASN A 133 12.27 -4.95 1.85
CA ASN A 133 11.89 -6.28 2.32
C ASN A 133 12.95 -6.86 3.29
N ARG A 134 14.25 -6.68 3.00
CA ARG A 134 15.32 -7.10 3.93
C ARG A 134 15.24 -6.34 5.25
N ALA A 135 15.07 -5.02 5.22
CA ALA A 135 14.97 -4.21 6.42
C ALA A 135 13.75 -4.59 7.28
N THR A 136 12.63 -4.93 6.66
CA THR A 136 11.40 -5.37 7.33
C THR A 136 11.52 -6.76 7.94
N ASN A 137 12.28 -7.66 7.29
CA ASN A 137 12.52 -9.01 7.83
C ASN A 137 13.49 -9.02 9.02
N LEU A 138 14.44 -8.07 9.07
CA LEU A 138 15.41 -7.96 10.16
C LEU A 138 14.82 -7.27 11.40
N ASP A 139 13.84 -6.39 11.22
CA ASP A 139 13.24 -5.63 12.32
C ASP A 139 11.71 -5.58 12.14
N PRO A 140 10.95 -6.43 12.88
CA PRO A 140 9.49 -6.45 12.83
C PRO A 140 8.83 -5.09 13.15
N ASN A 141 9.50 -4.24 13.95
CA ASN A 141 8.97 -2.92 14.28
C ASN A 141 8.86 -2.01 13.04
N LYS A 142 9.68 -2.23 12.01
CA LYS A 142 9.62 -1.50 10.73
C LYS A 142 8.40 -1.86 9.89
N ARG A 143 7.79 -3.03 10.11
CA ARG A 143 6.50 -3.40 9.50
C ARG A 143 5.38 -2.49 9.97
N ALA A 144 5.44 -2.00 11.20
CA ALA A 144 4.46 -1.10 11.79
C ALA A 144 4.61 0.37 11.34
N SER A 145 5.50 0.68 10.38
CA SER A 145 5.71 2.04 9.88
C SER A 145 4.41 2.66 9.36
N PRO A 146 3.95 3.79 9.94
CA PRO A 146 2.73 4.46 9.50
C PRO A 146 2.77 4.89 8.03
N VAL A 147 3.95 5.27 7.51
CA VAL A 147 4.14 5.67 6.11
C VAL A 147 3.88 4.50 5.16
N ARG A 148 4.44 3.31 5.48
CA ARG A 148 4.19 2.10 4.70
C ARG A 148 2.70 1.81 4.61
N ARG A 149 2.02 1.76 5.77
CA ARG A 149 0.57 1.48 5.83
C ARG A 149 -0.23 2.49 5.02
N TRP A 150 0.03 3.78 5.21
CA TRP A 150 -0.68 4.83 4.48
C TRP A 150 -0.49 4.71 2.96
N LEU A 151 0.74 4.54 2.50
CA LEU A 151 1.04 4.37 1.07
C LEU A 151 0.44 3.08 0.50
N THR A 152 0.41 1.99 1.28
CA THR A 152 -0.25 0.74 0.86
C THR A 152 -1.76 0.93 0.69
N TYR A 153 -2.44 1.58 1.65
CA TYR A 153 -3.87 1.89 1.50
C TYR A 153 -4.14 2.83 0.33
N LEU A 154 -3.29 3.84 0.13
CA LEU A 154 -3.39 4.72 -1.03
C LEU A 154 -3.24 3.94 -2.34
N THR A 155 -2.28 3.03 -2.43
CA THR A 155 -2.07 2.18 -3.62
C THR A 155 -3.25 1.25 -3.86
N LEU A 156 -3.81 0.63 -2.82
CA LEU A 156 -5.03 -0.17 -2.92
C LEU A 156 -6.22 0.65 -3.41
N PHE A 157 -6.37 1.87 -2.89
CA PHE A 157 -7.43 2.78 -3.33
C PHE A 157 -7.26 3.16 -4.81
N VAL A 158 -6.07 3.55 -5.23
CA VAL A 158 -5.78 3.88 -6.64
C VAL A 158 -6.03 2.67 -7.54
N ALA A 159 -5.54 1.48 -7.18
CA ALA A 159 -5.74 0.27 -7.95
C ALA A 159 -7.23 -0.11 -8.05
N ALA A 160 -8.00 0.05 -6.96
CA ALA A 160 -9.44 -0.17 -6.96
C ALA A 160 -10.16 0.81 -7.88
N CYS A 161 -9.80 2.11 -7.86
CA CYS A 161 -10.37 3.11 -8.76
C CYS A 161 -10.08 2.79 -10.24
N VAL A 162 -8.85 2.36 -10.54
CA VAL A 162 -8.46 1.94 -11.90
C VAL A 162 -9.29 0.73 -12.34
N LEU A 163 -9.44 -0.29 -11.50
CA LEU A 163 -10.25 -1.49 -11.81
C LEU A 163 -11.72 -1.14 -12.02
N ILE A 164 -12.30 -0.28 -11.16
CA ILE A 164 -13.70 0.16 -11.31
C ILE A 164 -13.88 0.90 -12.64
N GLY A 165 -12.97 1.83 -12.99
CA GLY A 165 -13.01 2.55 -14.25
C GLY A 165 -12.88 1.63 -15.47
N ASP A 166 -11.99 0.65 -15.38
CA ASP A 166 -11.75 -0.35 -16.43
C ASP A 166 -12.99 -1.24 -16.65
N PHE A 167 -13.58 -1.78 -15.57
CA PHE A 167 -14.83 -2.53 -15.63
C PHE A 167 -16.01 -1.70 -16.11
N THR A 168 -16.10 -0.44 -15.70
CA THR A 168 -17.15 0.47 -16.17
C THR A 168 -17.05 0.68 -17.67
N SER A 169 -15.83 0.88 -18.19
CA SER A 169 -15.58 1.00 -19.63
C SER A 169 -15.93 -0.29 -20.39
N LEU A 170 -15.63 -1.44 -19.81
CA LEU A 170 -15.99 -2.75 -20.38
C LEU A 170 -17.51 -2.91 -20.49
N VAL A 171 -18.24 -2.65 -19.40
CA VAL A 171 -19.70 -2.74 -19.37
C VAL A 171 -20.34 -1.75 -20.35
N TYR A 172 -19.84 -0.51 -20.40
CA TYR A 172 -20.30 0.50 -21.34
C TYR A 172 -20.18 0.03 -22.81
N SER A 173 -19.02 -0.50 -23.21
CA SER A 173 -18.79 -1.01 -24.54
C SER A 173 -19.62 -2.28 -24.84
N LEU A 174 -19.81 -3.15 -23.83
CA LEU A 174 -20.66 -4.32 -23.95
C LEU A 174 -22.13 -3.95 -24.24
N LEU A 175 -22.66 -2.98 -23.52
CA LEU A 175 -24.03 -2.49 -23.71
C LEU A 175 -24.21 -1.75 -25.03
N GLY A 176 -23.14 -1.12 -25.54
CA GLY A 176 -23.13 -0.49 -26.87
C GLY A 176 -23.05 -1.47 -28.04
N GLY A 177 -22.79 -2.75 -27.76
CA GLY A 177 -22.60 -3.77 -28.81
C GLY A 177 -21.27 -3.67 -29.55
N GLU A 178 -20.36 -2.82 -29.09
CA GLU A 178 -19.06 -2.55 -29.71
C GLU A 178 -17.93 -3.13 -28.85
N LEU A 179 -17.56 -4.37 -29.09
CA LEU A 179 -16.44 -5.04 -28.41
C LEU A 179 -15.32 -5.41 -29.41
N PRO A 180 -14.57 -4.44 -29.93
CA PRO A 180 -13.41 -4.77 -30.76
C PRO A 180 -12.35 -5.51 -29.93
N VAL A 181 -11.72 -6.51 -30.53
CA VAL A 181 -10.68 -7.31 -29.88
C VAL A 181 -9.60 -6.44 -29.23
N ARG A 182 -9.22 -5.35 -29.89
CA ARG A 182 -8.27 -4.35 -29.36
C ARG A 182 -8.70 -3.78 -28.01
N PHE A 183 -9.98 -3.41 -27.87
CA PHE A 183 -10.51 -2.86 -26.63
C PHE A 183 -10.45 -3.88 -25.49
N VAL A 184 -10.92 -5.10 -25.77
CA VAL A 184 -10.89 -6.21 -24.79
C VAL A 184 -9.46 -6.50 -24.30
N LEU A 185 -8.48 -6.51 -25.21
CA LEU A 185 -7.07 -6.73 -24.85
C LEU A 185 -6.51 -5.59 -23.98
N LYS A 186 -6.91 -4.34 -24.23
CA LYS A 186 -6.51 -3.20 -23.39
C LYS A 186 -7.11 -3.30 -21.99
N VAL A 187 -8.40 -3.57 -21.88
CA VAL A 187 -9.08 -3.82 -20.60
C VAL A 187 -8.39 -4.96 -19.84
N LEU A 188 -8.12 -6.08 -20.52
CA LEU A 188 -7.42 -7.20 -19.91
C LEU A 188 -6.02 -6.80 -19.38
N THR A 189 -5.30 -5.99 -20.15
CA THR A 189 -3.98 -5.49 -19.75
C THR A 189 -4.04 -4.65 -18.47
N VAL A 190 -4.97 -3.70 -18.40
CA VAL A 190 -5.19 -2.88 -17.20
C VAL A 190 -5.61 -3.74 -16.02
N GLY A 191 -6.59 -4.63 -16.24
CA GLY A 191 -7.08 -5.55 -15.21
C GLY A 191 -5.98 -6.44 -14.63
N VAL A 192 -5.10 -6.98 -15.46
CA VAL A 192 -3.97 -7.82 -15.01
C VAL A 192 -2.95 -7.01 -14.22
N ILE A 193 -2.55 -5.82 -14.70
CA ILE A 193 -1.55 -4.98 -14.01
C ILE A 193 -2.11 -4.48 -12.69
N ALA A 194 -3.29 -3.83 -12.71
CA ALA A 194 -3.90 -3.28 -11.51
C ALA A 194 -4.32 -4.38 -10.52
N GLY A 195 -4.85 -5.50 -11.02
CA GLY A 195 -5.22 -6.66 -10.22
C GLY A 195 -4.02 -7.30 -9.53
N THR A 196 -2.87 -7.41 -10.20
CA THR A 196 -1.62 -7.93 -9.61
C THR A 196 -1.13 -7.03 -8.49
N VAL A 197 -1.10 -5.71 -8.71
CA VAL A 197 -0.72 -4.72 -7.69
C VAL A 197 -1.69 -4.78 -6.50
N PHE A 198 -2.99 -4.78 -6.78
CA PHE A 198 -4.02 -4.85 -5.74
C PHE A 198 -3.89 -6.13 -4.89
N TRP A 199 -3.78 -7.29 -5.54
CA TRP A 199 -3.65 -8.59 -4.87
C TRP A 199 -2.38 -8.67 -4.01
N TYR A 200 -1.25 -8.19 -4.54
CA TYR A 200 0.02 -8.20 -3.82
C TYR A 200 -0.07 -7.39 -2.52
N TYR A 201 -0.53 -6.13 -2.59
CA TYR A 201 -0.61 -5.26 -1.42
C TYR A 201 -1.72 -5.67 -0.45
N LEU A 202 -2.84 -6.21 -0.95
CA LEU A 202 -3.89 -6.74 -0.10
C LEU A 202 -3.39 -7.97 0.70
N SER A 203 -2.64 -8.84 0.05
CA SER A 203 -2.04 -10.03 0.70
C SER A 203 -1.00 -9.63 1.75
N ASP A 204 -0.23 -8.59 1.49
CA ASP A 204 0.76 -8.04 2.42
C ASP A 204 0.07 -7.48 3.68
N LEU A 205 -0.99 -6.69 3.54
CA LEU A 205 -1.80 -6.20 4.66
C LEU A 205 -2.42 -7.32 5.49
N ARG A 206 -2.98 -8.32 4.83
CA ARG A 206 -3.61 -9.46 5.54
C ARG A 206 -2.60 -10.29 6.34
N ARG A 207 -1.35 -10.35 5.91
CA ARG A 207 -0.27 -11.00 6.69
C ARG A 207 0.06 -10.19 7.94
N ASP A 208 0.22 -8.87 7.79
CA ASP A 208 0.48 -7.97 8.91
C ASP A 208 -0.62 -8.04 9.99
N GLU A 209 -1.91 -8.13 9.60
CA GLU A 209 -3.04 -8.26 10.54
C GLU A 209 -3.08 -9.60 11.28
N LYS A 210 -2.65 -10.69 10.65
CA LYS A 210 -2.60 -12.01 11.29
C LYS A 210 -1.51 -12.10 12.33
N GLU A 211 -0.33 -11.52 12.07
CA GLU A 211 0.79 -11.51 12.99
C GLU A 211 0.52 -10.63 14.24
N VAL A 212 -0.32 -9.60 14.13
CA VAL A 212 -0.72 -8.75 15.28
C VAL A 212 -1.74 -9.45 16.20
N LYS A 213 -2.48 -10.43 15.66
CA LYS A 213 -3.51 -11.18 16.42
C LYS A 213 -3.01 -12.47 17.05
N ALA A 214 -1.82 -12.95 16.68
CA ALA A 214 -1.14 -14.10 17.25
C ALA A 214 -0.20 -13.71 18.39
#